data_e22e8d124b4fef539c6f1df8f970862a
#
_entry.id   e22e8d124b4fef539c6f1df8f970862a
#
_cell.length_a   1.000
_cell.length_b   1.000
_cell.length_c   1.000
_cell.angle_alpha   90.00
_cell.angle_beta   90.00
_cell.angle_gamma   90.00
#
_symmetry.space_group_name_H-M   'P 1'
#
loop_
_entity.id
_entity.type
_entity.pdbx_description
1 polymer ?
#
loop_
_entity_poly.entity_id
_entity_poly.type
_entity_poly.pdbx_seq_one_letter_code
_entity_poly.pdbx_strand_id
1 'polypeptide(L)'
;AVSAGLVDLEDYRSLDIVYGEQKATPWPKPVAEPRFRVFPVEFAQAVRNFCLQGGNVFLSGAYIGTDLKDDPERREFAENILKYAWRTDYATRGGAVYTQNALLFGKDLDFNFVTEFHPKIYGAENPDGIEAAKNSGAQTVMRYAENNVSAAVAYNGEEYNTVIMGFPFECIEEREYRDMLMKAILDFFENDQDIRQNTPKDGRKKSSLNN
;
A
#
# COMPACT_ATOMS: atom_id res chain seq x y z
N ALA A 1 -2.57 -14.66 11.89
CA ALA A 1 -1.57 -15.66 11.45
C ALA A 1 -0.17 -15.04 11.55
N VAL A 2 0.16 -14.00 10.79
CA VAL A 2 1.50 -13.34 10.80
C VAL A 2 1.86 -12.83 12.20
N SER A 3 1.02 -12.00 12.82
CA SER A 3 1.26 -11.45 14.18
C SER A 3 1.36 -12.52 15.28
N ALA A 4 0.85 -13.72 15.02
CA ALA A 4 0.93 -14.86 15.93
C ALA A 4 2.10 -15.81 15.61
N GLY A 5 2.95 -15.48 14.64
CA GLY A 5 4.09 -16.32 14.23
C GLY A 5 3.68 -17.65 13.57
N LEU A 6 2.44 -17.74 13.05
CA LEU A 6 1.95 -18.94 12.36
C LEU A 6 2.29 -18.95 10.87
N VAL A 7 2.66 -17.81 10.33
CA VAL A 7 3.11 -17.61 8.94
C VAL A 7 4.39 -16.81 8.99
N ASP A 8 5.43 -17.33 8.38
CA ASP A 8 6.69 -16.63 8.17
C ASP A 8 6.62 -15.90 6.81
N LEU A 9 6.82 -14.59 6.83
CA LEU A 9 6.81 -13.80 5.61
C LEU A 9 8.08 -13.98 4.78
N GLU A 10 9.17 -14.50 5.35
CA GLU A 10 10.43 -14.74 4.64
C GLU A 10 10.29 -15.76 3.49
N ASP A 11 9.26 -16.61 3.54
CA ASP A 11 8.95 -17.57 2.47
C ASP A 11 8.29 -16.94 1.23
N TYR A 12 7.92 -15.65 1.30
CA TYR A 12 7.16 -14.96 0.26
C TYR A 12 7.95 -13.81 -0.37
N ARG A 13 7.63 -13.48 -1.64
CA ARG A 13 8.24 -12.37 -2.37
C ARG A 13 7.40 -11.09 -2.32
N SER A 14 6.10 -11.25 -2.19
CA SER A 14 5.15 -10.15 -2.09
C SER A 14 4.07 -10.45 -1.07
N LEU A 15 3.51 -9.39 -0.50
CA LEU A 15 2.42 -9.44 0.47
C LEU A 15 1.30 -8.52 0.00
N ASP A 16 0.12 -9.11 -0.24
CA ASP A 16 -1.08 -8.37 -0.58
C ASP A 16 -1.92 -8.18 0.68
N ILE A 17 -2.15 -6.92 1.04
CA ILE A 17 -2.91 -6.51 2.23
C ILE A 17 -4.18 -5.81 1.76
N VAL A 18 -5.32 -6.47 1.88
CA VAL A 18 -6.64 -5.93 1.51
C VAL A 18 -7.42 -5.67 2.78
N TYR A 19 -7.47 -4.41 3.20
CA TYR A 19 -8.16 -4.01 4.43
C TYR A 19 -9.65 -3.68 4.23
N GLY A 20 -10.07 -3.42 2.99
CA GLY A 20 -11.46 -3.02 2.73
C GLY A 20 -11.86 -1.79 3.52
N GLU A 21 -12.91 -1.93 4.33
CA GLU A 21 -13.43 -0.90 5.23
C GLU A 21 -12.92 -1.05 6.68
N GLN A 22 -11.83 -1.79 6.90
CA GLN A 22 -11.29 -1.99 8.24
C GLN A 22 -10.80 -0.67 8.84
N LYS A 23 -11.22 -0.38 10.04
CA LYS A 23 -10.82 0.80 10.82
C LYS A 23 -10.84 0.50 12.31
N ALA A 24 -10.10 1.28 13.09
CA ALA A 24 -10.13 1.21 14.54
C ALA A 24 -11.55 1.39 15.06
N THR A 25 -12.05 0.37 15.73
CA THR A 25 -13.41 0.37 16.31
C THR A 25 -13.32 0.36 17.83
N PRO A 26 -13.72 1.43 18.53
CA PRO A 26 -13.66 1.51 19.97
C PRO A 26 -14.61 0.49 20.60
N TRP A 27 -14.25 0.00 21.78
CA TRP A 27 -15.18 -0.77 22.62
C TRP A 27 -16.32 0.13 23.13
N PRO A 28 -17.51 -0.43 23.40
CA PRO A 28 -18.58 0.32 24.02
C PRO A 28 -18.19 0.94 25.37
N LYS A 29 -17.22 0.36 26.05
CA LYS A 29 -16.57 0.91 27.27
C LYS A 29 -15.07 1.04 27.00
N PRO A 30 -14.41 2.09 27.48
CA PRO A 30 -12.96 2.31 27.24
C PRO A 30 -12.11 1.42 28.15
N VAL A 31 -12.21 0.10 27.98
CA VAL A 31 -11.51 -0.90 28.80
C VAL A 31 -10.34 -1.55 28.10
N ALA A 32 -10.19 -1.32 26.80
CA ALA A 32 -9.14 -1.94 25.98
C ALA A 32 -8.84 -1.11 24.74
N GLU A 33 -7.73 -1.43 24.07
CA GLU A 33 -7.37 -0.88 22.77
C GLU A 33 -8.47 -1.14 21.73
N PRO A 34 -8.72 -0.19 20.80
CA PRO A 34 -9.67 -0.37 19.72
C PRO A 34 -9.42 -1.65 18.94
N ARG A 35 -10.50 -2.33 18.52
CA ARG A 35 -10.42 -3.50 17.64
C ARG A 35 -10.23 -3.07 16.18
N PHE A 36 -9.80 -4.00 15.35
CA PHE A 36 -9.72 -3.84 13.89
C PHE A 36 -8.86 -2.64 13.45
N ARG A 37 -7.85 -2.28 14.22
CA ARG A 37 -6.89 -1.25 13.79
C ARG A 37 -6.21 -1.67 12.49
N VAL A 38 -6.06 -0.70 11.61
CA VAL A 38 -5.13 -0.81 10.47
C VAL A 38 -3.71 -0.84 11.04
N PHE A 39 -2.93 -1.85 10.71
CA PHE A 39 -1.57 -2.08 11.22
C PHE A 39 -1.44 -2.10 12.75
N PRO A 40 -1.95 -3.16 13.42
CA PRO A 40 -1.53 -3.45 14.80
C PRO A 40 0.00 -3.51 14.90
N VAL A 41 0.56 -3.16 16.05
CA VAL A 41 2.01 -2.97 16.24
C VAL A 41 2.83 -4.18 15.77
N GLU A 42 2.42 -5.38 16.16
CA GLU A 42 3.12 -6.62 15.79
C GLU A 42 3.07 -6.88 14.27
N PHE A 43 1.95 -6.54 13.63
CA PHE A 43 1.81 -6.69 12.18
C PHE A 43 2.62 -5.63 11.44
N ALA A 44 2.59 -4.38 11.89
CA ALA A 44 3.42 -3.32 11.33
C ALA A 44 4.92 -3.67 11.41
N GLN A 45 5.36 -4.26 12.54
CA GLN A 45 6.75 -4.70 12.69
C GLN A 45 7.10 -5.86 11.75
N ALA A 46 6.20 -6.82 11.57
CA ALA A 46 6.40 -7.93 10.62
C ALA A 46 6.50 -7.42 9.17
N VAL A 47 5.62 -6.50 8.76
CA VAL A 47 5.67 -5.87 7.44
C VAL A 47 6.93 -5.04 7.25
N ARG A 48 7.36 -4.29 8.28
CA ARG A 48 8.65 -3.56 8.26
C ARG A 48 9.82 -4.49 7.98
N ASN A 49 9.92 -5.58 8.72
CA ASN A 49 11.00 -6.56 8.56
C ASN A 49 10.95 -7.19 7.16
N PHE A 50 9.76 -7.55 6.68
CA PHE A 50 9.55 -8.10 5.35
C PHE A 50 10.04 -7.15 4.25
N CYS A 51 9.68 -5.86 4.30
CA CYS A 51 10.17 -4.86 3.34
C CYS A 51 11.70 -4.74 3.38
N LEU A 52 12.30 -4.63 4.56
CA LEU A 52 13.75 -4.47 4.72
C LEU A 52 14.55 -5.72 4.29
N GLN A 53 13.89 -6.87 4.16
CA GLN A 53 14.46 -8.10 3.61
C GLN A 53 14.22 -8.26 2.09
N GLY A 54 13.59 -7.26 1.45
CA GLY A 54 13.36 -7.25 0.00
C GLY A 54 11.96 -7.68 -0.43
N GLY A 55 11.02 -7.85 0.50
CA GLY A 55 9.63 -8.19 0.20
C GLY A 55 8.83 -7.00 -0.28
N ASN A 56 8.06 -7.18 -1.35
CA ASN A 56 7.22 -6.14 -1.93
C ASN A 56 5.83 -6.12 -1.28
N VAL A 57 5.18 -4.96 -1.22
CA VAL A 57 3.87 -4.82 -0.56
C VAL A 57 2.86 -4.14 -1.47
N PHE A 58 1.73 -4.81 -1.71
CA PHE A 58 0.49 -4.20 -2.16
C PHE A 58 -0.45 -3.98 -0.99
N LEU A 59 -0.99 -2.77 -0.84
CA LEU A 59 -1.93 -2.39 0.21
C LEU A 59 -3.12 -1.67 -0.39
N SER A 60 -4.35 -2.07 -0.01
CA SER A 60 -5.57 -1.34 -0.35
C SER A 60 -6.54 -1.25 0.82
N GLY A 61 -7.27 -0.15 0.90
CA GLY A 61 -8.31 0.04 1.91
C GLY A 61 -8.76 1.49 2.05
N ALA A 62 -9.99 1.68 2.56
CA ALA A 62 -10.61 3.01 2.68
C ALA A 62 -10.05 3.85 3.84
N TYR A 63 -9.52 3.21 4.90
CA TYR A 63 -9.09 3.90 6.13
C TYR A 63 -7.61 3.74 6.42
N ILE A 64 -6.80 3.41 5.42
CA ILE A 64 -5.37 3.10 5.60
C ILE A 64 -4.54 4.30 6.06
N GLY A 65 -4.97 5.51 5.77
CA GLY A 65 -4.35 6.75 6.24
C GLY A 65 -5.10 7.37 7.43
N THR A 66 -6.43 7.45 7.34
CA THR A 66 -7.28 8.04 8.39
C THR A 66 -7.10 7.34 9.75
N ASP A 67 -6.96 6.01 9.77
CA ASP A 67 -6.74 5.26 11.02
C ASP A 67 -5.35 5.44 11.62
N LEU A 68 -4.40 5.98 10.87
CA LEU A 68 -3.01 6.20 11.31
C LEU A 68 -2.71 7.67 11.65
N LYS A 69 -3.50 8.63 11.18
CA LYS A 69 -3.20 10.07 11.21
C LYS A 69 -2.87 10.62 12.61
N ASP A 70 -3.51 10.11 13.64
CA ASP A 70 -3.38 10.56 15.03
C ASP A 70 -2.41 9.69 15.86
N ASP A 71 -1.77 8.68 15.26
CA ASP A 71 -0.80 7.81 15.89
C ASP A 71 0.60 8.03 15.28
N PRO A 72 1.52 8.70 15.99
CA PRO A 72 2.83 9.05 15.44
C PRO A 72 3.69 7.85 14.99
N GLU A 73 3.65 6.73 15.72
CA GLU A 73 4.46 5.56 15.41
C GLU A 73 3.95 4.84 14.15
N ARG A 74 2.63 4.67 14.04
CA ARG A 74 2.02 4.06 12.84
C ARG A 74 2.10 4.97 11.63
N ARG A 75 2.01 6.30 11.81
CA ARG A 75 2.25 7.26 10.75
C ARG A 75 3.70 7.22 10.27
N GLU A 76 4.67 7.13 11.20
CA GLU A 76 6.09 6.95 10.85
C GLU A 76 6.31 5.67 10.04
N PHE A 77 5.66 4.57 10.41
CA PHE A 77 5.70 3.33 9.65
C PHE A 77 5.14 3.50 8.22
N ALA A 78 3.98 4.15 8.06
CA ALA A 78 3.40 4.43 6.75
C ALA A 78 4.32 5.29 5.88
N GLU A 79 4.89 6.36 6.43
CA GLU A 79 5.72 7.31 5.69
C GLU A 79 7.11 6.73 5.36
N ASN A 80 7.75 6.05 6.30
CA ASN A 80 9.14 5.60 6.14
C ASN A 80 9.26 4.20 5.54
N ILE A 81 8.27 3.34 5.71
CA ILE A 81 8.30 1.96 5.17
C ILE A 81 7.37 1.84 3.96
N LEU A 82 6.10 2.16 4.10
CA LEU A 82 5.15 2.02 3.00
C LEU A 82 5.19 3.19 2.00
N LYS A 83 5.87 4.30 2.36
CA LYS A 83 6.19 5.45 1.50
C LYS A 83 4.99 6.29 1.11
N TYR A 84 3.90 6.25 1.89
CA TYR A 84 2.75 7.13 1.70
C TYR A 84 2.43 7.94 2.97
N ALA A 85 1.78 9.07 2.78
CA ALA A 85 1.26 9.94 3.83
C ALA A 85 -0.26 10.14 3.64
N TRP A 86 -0.98 10.25 4.74
CA TRP A 86 -2.39 10.63 4.72
C TRP A 86 -2.55 12.09 4.28
N ARG A 87 -3.52 12.34 3.40
CA ARG A 87 -3.84 13.68 2.91
C ARG A 87 -5.18 14.18 3.42
N THR A 88 -6.23 13.37 3.25
CA THR A 88 -7.60 13.67 3.66
C THR A 88 -8.40 12.38 3.76
N ASP A 89 -9.38 12.34 4.63
CA ASP A 89 -10.46 11.38 4.58
C ASP A 89 -11.52 11.81 3.57
N TYR A 90 -12.40 10.89 3.22
CA TYR A 90 -13.54 11.17 2.34
C TYR A 90 -13.16 11.83 1.01
N ALA A 91 -12.11 11.30 0.39
CA ALA A 91 -11.45 11.94 -0.74
C ALA A 91 -12.27 11.98 -2.04
N THR A 92 -13.27 11.12 -2.19
CA THR A 92 -14.21 11.12 -3.33
C THR A 92 -15.57 10.56 -2.91
N ARG A 93 -16.61 10.99 -3.62
CA ARG A 93 -17.97 10.46 -3.48
C ARG A 93 -18.37 9.60 -4.67
N GLY A 94 -17.81 9.86 -5.84
CA GLY A 94 -18.21 9.23 -7.10
C GLY A 94 -17.43 7.97 -7.46
N GLY A 95 -16.30 7.70 -6.79
CA GLY A 95 -15.49 6.51 -7.03
C GLY A 95 -14.75 6.46 -8.37
N ALA A 96 -14.80 7.52 -9.19
CA ALA A 96 -14.08 7.59 -10.45
C ALA A 96 -12.58 7.83 -10.22
N VAL A 97 -11.73 7.00 -10.81
CA VAL A 97 -10.26 7.04 -10.70
C VAL A 97 -9.63 6.98 -12.08
N TYR A 98 -8.56 7.73 -12.26
CA TYR A 98 -7.69 7.59 -13.43
C TYR A 98 -6.24 7.33 -13.03
N THR A 99 -5.55 6.56 -13.87
CA THR A 99 -4.11 6.31 -13.69
C THR A 99 -3.29 7.48 -14.23
N GLN A 100 -2.18 7.75 -13.60
CA GLN A 100 -1.17 8.67 -14.10
C GLN A 100 0.21 8.09 -13.82
N ASN A 101 1.21 8.51 -14.58
CA ASN A 101 2.59 8.09 -14.44
C ASN A 101 2.88 6.70 -15.04
N ALA A 102 3.93 6.63 -15.83
CA ALA A 102 4.39 5.40 -16.48
C ALA A 102 5.07 4.41 -15.53
N LEU A 103 5.27 4.76 -14.25
CA LEU A 103 5.95 3.90 -13.28
C LEU A 103 5.26 2.53 -13.15
N LEU A 104 3.93 2.54 -13.04
CA LEU A 104 3.15 1.33 -12.81
C LEU A 104 2.35 0.91 -14.05
N PHE A 105 1.83 1.89 -14.84
CA PHE A 105 0.93 1.62 -15.95
C PHE A 105 1.54 2.07 -17.26
N GLY A 106 1.59 1.18 -18.26
CA GLY A 106 2.06 1.50 -19.61
C GLY A 106 1.05 2.27 -20.47
N LYS A 107 -0.17 2.50 -19.96
CA LYS A 107 -1.25 3.24 -20.59
C LYS A 107 -2.15 3.89 -19.55
N ASP A 108 -2.88 4.92 -19.97
CA ASP A 108 -3.90 5.54 -19.14
C ASP A 108 -5.11 4.60 -19.02
N LEU A 109 -5.63 4.48 -17.80
CA LEU A 109 -6.83 3.74 -17.46
C LEU A 109 -7.76 4.65 -16.68
N ASP A 110 -9.05 4.63 -17.05
CA ASP A 110 -10.13 5.27 -16.31
C ASP A 110 -11.10 4.17 -15.87
N PHE A 111 -11.41 4.11 -14.58
CA PHE A 111 -12.31 3.10 -14.01
C PHE A 111 -13.05 3.64 -12.80
N ASN A 112 -14.06 2.90 -12.34
CA ASN A 112 -14.82 3.22 -11.16
C ASN A 112 -14.67 2.13 -10.09
N PHE A 113 -14.74 2.54 -8.84
CA PHE A 113 -15.03 1.64 -7.74
C PHE A 113 -16.37 2.04 -7.10
N VAL A 114 -17.03 1.07 -6.51
CA VAL A 114 -18.35 1.25 -5.92
C VAL A 114 -18.26 2.07 -4.63
N THR A 115 -19.07 3.13 -4.53
CA THR A 115 -19.17 4.00 -3.34
C THR A 115 -20.59 4.00 -2.75
N GLU A 116 -21.57 3.46 -3.46
CA GLU A 116 -22.98 3.41 -3.07
C GLU A 116 -23.47 1.96 -3.04
N PHE A 117 -24.76 1.77 -2.81
CA PHE A 117 -25.36 0.44 -2.84
C PHE A 117 -25.18 -0.25 -4.19
N HIS A 118 -24.59 -1.44 -4.18
CA HIS A 118 -24.46 -2.32 -5.33
C HIS A 118 -24.85 -3.76 -4.92
N PRO A 119 -25.56 -4.53 -5.79
CA PRO A 119 -26.09 -5.85 -5.38
C PRO A 119 -25.05 -6.93 -5.15
N LYS A 120 -23.81 -6.76 -5.59
CA LYS A 120 -22.74 -7.77 -5.56
C LYS A 120 -21.44 -7.31 -4.88
N ILE A 121 -21.26 -6.00 -4.72
CA ILE A 121 -20.04 -5.40 -4.18
C ILE A 121 -20.47 -4.41 -3.11
N TYR A 122 -19.81 -4.35 -1.96
CA TYR A 122 -20.06 -3.30 -1.00
C TYR A 122 -19.51 -1.96 -1.49
N GLY A 123 -20.10 -0.86 -1.07
CA GLY A 123 -19.61 0.48 -1.39
C GLY A 123 -18.53 0.93 -0.42
N ALA A 124 -17.47 1.53 -0.94
CA ALA A 124 -16.47 2.18 -0.10
C ALA A 124 -17.03 3.48 0.48
N GLU A 125 -17.24 3.51 1.80
CA GLU A 125 -17.91 4.63 2.47
C GLU A 125 -17.03 5.89 2.57
N ASN A 126 -15.74 5.71 2.82
CA ASN A 126 -14.84 6.82 3.13
C ASN A 126 -13.42 6.58 2.59
N PRO A 127 -13.23 6.57 1.26
CA PRO A 127 -11.91 6.38 0.67
C PRO A 127 -10.94 7.49 1.08
N ASP A 128 -9.70 7.10 1.42
CA ASP A 128 -8.64 8.01 1.78
C ASP A 128 -7.98 8.68 0.56
N GLY A 129 -7.69 9.97 0.68
CA GLY A 129 -6.69 10.64 -0.14
C GLY A 129 -5.33 10.43 0.50
N ILE A 130 -4.41 9.86 -0.26
CA ILE A 130 -3.04 9.62 0.17
C ILE A 130 -2.05 10.29 -0.79
N GLU A 131 -0.89 10.65 -0.32
CA GLU A 131 0.16 11.25 -1.16
C GLU A 131 1.50 10.56 -0.91
N ALA A 132 2.43 10.71 -1.83
CA ALA A 132 3.79 10.21 -1.65
C ALA A 132 4.42 10.85 -0.41
N ALA A 133 5.01 10.05 0.47
CA ALA A 133 5.72 10.57 1.63
C ALA A 133 6.88 11.48 1.20
N LYS A 134 7.12 12.54 1.95
CA LYS A 134 8.14 13.54 1.60
C LYS A 134 9.53 12.91 1.49
N ASN A 135 10.24 13.25 0.42
CA ASN A 135 11.61 12.78 0.16
C ASN A 135 11.77 11.24 0.09
N SER A 136 10.68 10.50 -0.10
CA SER A 136 10.71 9.03 -0.15
C SER A 136 11.10 8.47 -1.51
N GLY A 137 10.98 9.26 -2.58
CA GLY A 137 11.07 8.78 -3.96
C GLY A 137 9.80 8.12 -4.50
N ALA A 138 8.77 7.98 -3.67
CA ALA A 138 7.47 7.48 -4.10
C ALA A 138 6.74 8.50 -5.01
N GLN A 139 5.82 8.02 -5.82
CA GLN A 139 5.10 8.82 -6.80
C GLN A 139 3.60 8.50 -6.77
N THR A 140 2.78 9.53 -6.99
CA THR A 140 1.34 9.32 -7.24
C THR A 140 1.16 8.60 -8.57
N VAL A 141 0.41 7.51 -8.57
CA VAL A 141 0.13 6.68 -9.76
C VAL A 141 -1.35 6.63 -10.14
N MET A 142 -2.24 7.06 -9.25
CA MET A 142 -3.68 7.23 -9.53
C MET A 142 -4.22 8.48 -8.84
N ARG A 143 -5.28 9.05 -9.43
CA ARG A 143 -6.00 10.18 -8.84
C ARG A 143 -7.51 9.98 -8.91
N TYR A 144 -8.21 10.54 -7.93
CA TYR A 144 -9.67 10.66 -7.99
C TYR A 144 -10.05 11.72 -9.03
N ALA A 145 -10.93 11.35 -9.98
CA ALA A 145 -11.30 12.23 -11.09
C ALA A 145 -12.11 13.45 -10.63
N GLU A 146 -12.83 13.33 -9.51
CA GLU A 146 -13.69 14.37 -8.96
C GLU A 146 -12.91 15.64 -8.55
N ASN A 147 -11.70 15.49 -8.01
CA ASN A 147 -10.98 16.60 -7.37
C ASN A 147 -9.46 16.56 -7.54
N ASN A 148 -8.95 15.60 -8.31
CA ASN A 148 -7.53 15.42 -8.58
C ASN A 148 -6.68 15.07 -7.33
N VAL A 149 -7.30 14.68 -6.22
CA VAL A 149 -6.59 14.18 -5.03
C VAL A 149 -5.93 12.84 -5.36
N SER A 150 -4.73 12.62 -4.86
CA SER A 150 -4.00 11.36 -5.06
C SER A 150 -4.75 10.20 -4.41
N ALA A 151 -5.03 9.15 -5.20
CA ALA A 151 -5.76 7.95 -4.82
C ALA A 151 -4.84 6.75 -4.59
N ALA A 152 -3.67 6.74 -5.24
CA ALA A 152 -2.68 5.68 -5.07
C ALA A 152 -1.26 6.21 -5.26
N VAL A 153 -0.34 5.54 -4.56
CA VAL A 153 1.10 5.83 -4.55
C VAL A 153 1.87 4.56 -4.85
N ALA A 154 2.92 4.65 -5.65
CA ALA A 154 3.88 3.58 -5.84
C ALA A 154 5.30 4.05 -5.51
N TYR A 155 6.08 3.14 -4.95
CA TYR A 155 7.49 3.32 -4.65
C TYR A 155 8.31 2.22 -5.29
N ASN A 156 9.31 2.62 -6.06
CA ASN A 156 10.34 1.74 -6.62
C ASN A 156 11.65 2.02 -5.91
N GLY A 157 12.05 1.14 -5.00
CA GLY A 157 13.27 1.29 -4.20
C GLY A 157 14.31 0.23 -4.52
N GLU A 158 15.51 0.44 -4.01
CA GLU A 158 16.62 -0.50 -4.19
C GLU A 158 16.39 -1.84 -3.48
N GLU A 159 15.66 -1.84 -2.37
CA GLU A 159 15.43 -3.04 -1.54
C GLU A 159 14.06 -3.66 -1.78
N TYR A 160 13.01 -2.85 -1.87
CA TYR A 160 11.63 -3.30 -2.02
C TYR A 160 10.78 -2.29 -2.77
N ASN A 161 9.61 -2.73 -3.22
CA ASN A 161 8.61 -1.88 -3.86
C ASN A 161 7.32 -1.87 -3.06
N THR A 162 6.58 -0.76 -3.14
CA THR A 162 5.22 -0.69 -2.60
C THR A 162 4.24 -0.12 -3.61
N VAL A 163 3.00 -0.61 -3.57
CA VAL A 163 1.84 -0.01 -4.26
C VAL A 163 0.73 0.11 -3.23
N ILE A 164 0.30 1.35 -2.98
CA ILE A 164 -0.67 1.67 -1.93
C ILE A 164 -1.87 2.36 -2.56
N MET A 165 -3.09 1.86 -2.29
CA MET A 165 -4.34 2.41 -2.79
C MET A 165 -5.22 2.86 -1.63
N GLY A 166 -5.65 4.13 -1.61
CA GLY A 166 -6.50 4.74 -0.60
C GLY A 166 -7.98 4.35 -0.69
N PHE A 167 -8.31 3.32 -1.46
CA PHE A 167 -9.64 2.75 -1.62
C PHE A 167 -9.55 1.22 -1.75
N PRO A 168 -10.63 0.48 -1.41
CA PRO A 168 -10.62 -0.97 -1.49
C PRO A 168 -10.51 -1.47 -2.94
N PHE A 169 -9.50 -2.30 -3.22
CA PHE A 169 -9.28 -2.90 -4.54
C PHE A 169 -10.47 -3.74 -5.00
N GLU A 170 -11.07 -4.49 -4.09
CA GLU A 170 -12.21 -5.36 -4.36
C GLU A 170 -13.50 -4.61 -4.68
N CYS A 171 -13.55 -3.30 -4.40
CA CYS A 171 -14.67 -2.44 -4.79
C CYS A 171 -14.59 -1.92 -6.22
N ILE A 172 -13.50 -2.15 -6.97
CA ILE A 172 -13.43 -1.81 -8.39
C ILE A 172 -14.53 -2.58 -9.12
N GLU A 173 -15.37 -1.86 -9.87
CA GLU A 173 -16.63 -2.40 -10.40
C GLU A 173 -16.38 -3.49 -11.43
N GLU A 174 -15.58 -3.22 -12.44
CA GLU A 174 -15.33 -4.14 -13.55
C GLU A 174 -14.16 -5.08 -13.23
N ARG A 175 -14.41 -6.37 -13.41
CA ARG A 175 -13.38 -7.42 -13.23
C ARG A 175 -12.17 -7.18 -14.11
N GLU A 176 -12.37 -6.73 -15.35
CA GLU A 176 -11.29 -6.50 -16.31
C GLU A 176 -10.26 -5.51 -15.75
N TYR A 177 -10.71 -4.42 -15.11
CA TYR A 177 -9.78 -3.46 -14.48
C TYR A 177 -9.07 -4.05 -13.28
N ARG A 178 -9.74 -4.87 -12.44
CA ARG A 178 -9.07 -5.59 -11.34
C ARG A 178 -7.96 -6.50 -11.87
N ASP A 179 -8.25 -7.26 -12.92
CA ASP A 179 -7.27 -8.19 -13.51
C ASP A 179 -6.08 -7.41 -14.13
N MET A 180 -6.34 -6.31 -14.84
CA MET A 180 -5.29 -5.45 -15.41
C MET A 180 -4.44 -4.77 -14.33
N LEU A 181 -5.05 -4.23 -13.30
CA LEU A 181 -4.34 -3.55 -12.20
C LEU A 181 -3.49 -4.53 -11.41
N MET A 182 -4.04 -5.69 -11.04
CA MET A 182 -3.29 -6.72 -10.32
C MET A 182 -2.11 -7.21 -11.15
N LYS A 183 -2.32 -7.45 -12.47
CA LYS A 183 -1.22 -7.81 -13.35
C LYS A 183 -0.13 -6.74 -13.38
N ALA A 184 -0.49 -5.47 -13.50
CA ALA A 184 0.49 -4.38 -13.52
C ALA A 184 1.28 -4.29 -12.19
N ILE A 185 0.62 -4.50 -11.06
CA ILE A 185 1.25 -4.54 -9.73
C ILE A 185 2.25 -5.70 -9.63
N LEU A 186 1.85 -6.90 -10.05
CA LEU A 186 2.73 -8.07 -10.02
C LEU A 186 3.91 -7.93 -10.99
N ASP A 187 3.67 -7.47 -12.22
CA ASP A 187 4.74 -7.19 -13.20
C ASP A 187 5.73 -6.14 -12.65
N PHE A 188 5.24 -5.11 -11.95
CA PHE A 188 6.07 -4.09 -11.31
C PHE A 188 6.97 -4.68 -10.21
N PHE A 189 6.45 -5.61 -9.42
CA PHE A 189 7.22 -6.29 -8.39
C PHE A 189 8.24 -7.28 -8.96
N GLU A 190 7.92 -7.98 -10.06
CA GLU A 190 8.79 -8.98 -10.69
C GLU A 190 9.94 -8.35 -11.48
N ASN A 191 9.65 -7.36 -12.33
CA ASN A 191 10.65 -6.73 -13.21
C ASN A 191 11.82 -6.13 -12.43
N ASP A 192 11.57 -5.61 -11.24
CA ASP A 192 12.59 -4.99 -10.43
C ASP A 192 13.44 -6.02 -9.65
N GLN A 193 12.86 -7.16 -9.29
CA GLN A 193 13.62 -8.26 -8.67
C GLN A 193 14.65 -8.88 -9.61
N ASP A 194 14.33 -9.01 -10.89
CA ASP A 194 15.26 -9.51 -11.90
C ASP A 194 16.45 -8.56 -12.08
N ILE A 195 16.21 -7.24 -12.02
CA ILE A 195 17.26 -6.21 -12.06
C ILE A 195 18.15 -6.31 -10.81
N ARG A 196 17.57 -6.44 -9.62
CA ARG A 196 18.31 -6.54 -8.34
C ARG A 196 19.16 -7.80 -8.25
N GLN A 197 18.66 -8.95 -8.71
CA GLN A 197 19.40 -10.21 -8.70
C GLN A 197 20.58 -10.22 -9.71
N ASN A 198 20.45 -9.50 -10.83
CA ASN A 198 21.44 -9.40 -11.86
C ASN A 198 22.45 -8.27 -11.66
N THR A 199 22.25 -7.38 -10.69
CA THR A 199 23.23 -6.34 -10.33
C THR A 199 24.32 -6.96 -9.45
N PRO A 200 25.61 -6.99 -9.88
CA PRO A 200 26.69 -7.50 -9.03
C PRO A 200 26.73 -6.71 -7.72
N LYS A 201 26.60 -7.38 -6.59
CA LYS A 201 26.88 -6.76 -5.29
C LYS A 201 28.33 -6.35 -5.28
N ASP A 202 28.59 -5.06 -5.46
CA ASP A 202 29.92 -4.50 -5.58
C ASP A 202 30.72 -4.88 -4.33
N GLY A 203 31.83 -5.62 -4.57
CA GLY A 203 32.61 -6.26 -3.55
C GLY A 203 33.20 -5.24 -2.58
N ARG A 204 32.74 -5.24 -1.33
CA ARG A 204 33.54 -4.67 -0.23
C ARG A 204 34.90 -5.34 -0.23
N LYS A 205 35.91 -4.67 -0.79
CA LYS A 205 37.31 -5.03 -0.61
C LYS A 205 37.57 -5.07 0.90
N LYS A 206 37.75 -6.28 1.43
CA LYS A 206 38.43 -6.46 2.71
C LYS A 206 39.83 -5.91 2.53
N SER A 207 40.09 -4.72 3.06
CA SER A 207 41.47 -4.26 3.24
C SER A 207 42.15 -5.20 4.24
N SER A 208 42.95 -6.09 3.73
CA SER A 208 43.95 -6.80 4.52
C SER A 208 44.97 -5.77 4.95
N LEU A 209 44.89 -5.33 6.18
CA LEU A 209 46.03 -4.73 6.89
C LEU A 209 46.91 -5.88 7.35
N ASN A 210 47.89 -6.23 6.57
CA ASN A 210 49.15 -6.85 7.05
C ASN A 210 50.06 -5.70 7.50
N ASN A 211 50.39 -5.66 8.72
CA ASN A 211 51.66 -5.50 9.42
C ASN A 211 51.44 -4.96 10.83
#